data_1c7b6c5c7e46098746f2d58f2deed388
#
_entry.id   1c7b6c5c7e46098746f2d58f2deed388
#
_cell.length_a   1.000
_cell.length_b   1.000
_cell.length_c   1.000
_cell.angle_alpha   90.00
_cell.angle_beta   90.00
_cell.angle_gamma   90.00
#
_symmetry.space_group_name_H-M   'P 1'
#
loop_
_entity.id
_entity.type
_entity.pdbx_description
1 polymer ?
#
loop_
_entity_poly.entity_id
_entity_poly.type
_entity_poly.pdbx_seq_one_letter_code
_entity_poly.pdbx_strand_id
1 'polypeptide(L)'
;MNNSYAVSNCKIPMFLLAVFPILDYYYLGTSNFTFANVISILLFLYTLLNGEFSFKRVPKSYYIYWIYSALQIYLIAGIGGWSDYIPGGVKLAIFSLCLFCYATYFDINVLRKYMSWLFIVASILWFFQSAIWMFAHIKISTFLPLSDSILTNHMTYKELTLWQNEVGGELIERFSSIFSEPSHFAQYALLLLAVELFIGENRNKLYTKFSVFIAAILILLQSGAGLMGMGFIAIIKFIYILLVTRQRKYYFYLALLIPMFVIGIQKYLNSQAGSYISERTEQLDYTDETATNSGFVRLYFGWYKYGELSPTQKMLGTSRDTIGEMREGGFFNGVTNVLCAQGLIGFFLLVSFYVKTCKKQEPYSSVASLYMLFISLIASTYLGGLMLISAAIALGVHWKVKKKNKSYN
;
A
#
# COMPACT_ATOMS: atom_id res chain seq x y z
N MET A 1 35.40 -10.35 10.65
CA MET A 1 35.49 -8.97 10.12
C MET A 1 34.37 -8.54 9.16
N ASN A 2 33.36 -9.35 8.83
CA ASN A 2 32.43 -9.05 7.72
C ASN A 2 31.03 -8.52 8.10
N ASN A 3 30.74 -8.29 9.38
CA ASN A 3 29.37 -7.85 9.77
C ASN A 3 29.15 -6.33 9.75
N SER A 4 30.21 -5.53 9.88
CA SER A 4 30.08 -4.06 9.89
C SER A 4 29.88 -3.47 8.50
N TYR A 5 30.47 -4.05 7.47
CA TYR A 5 30.29 -3.62 6.07
C TYR A 5 28.88 -3.89 5.55
N ALA A 6 28.29 -5.04 5.90
CA ALA A 6 26.94 -5.40 5.47
C ALA A 6 25.86 -4.49 6.07
N VAL A 7 26.05 -3.99 7.28
CA VAL A 7 25.10 -3.07 7.96
C VAL A 7 25.20 -1.65 7.40
N SER A 8 26.38 -1.22 6.96
CA SER A 8 26.55 0.10 6.35
C SER A 8 25.84 0.23 5.01
N ASN A 9 25.85 -0.83 4.19
CA ASN A 9 25.32 -0.78 2.83
C ASN A 9 23.78 -0.84 2.75
N CYS A 10 23.06 -1.23 3.81
CA CYS A 10 21.60 -1.31 3.77
C CYS A 10 20.86 -0.02 4.19
N LYS A 11 21.56 0.94 4.80
CA LYS A 11 20.90 2.16 5.35
C LYS A 11 20.26 3.02 4.26
N ILE A 12 21.00 3.36 3.23
CA ILE A 12 20.50 4.21 2.13
C ILE A 12 19.37 3.53 1.38
N PRO A 13 19.49 2.26 0.91
CA PRO A 13 18.38 1.58 0.26
C PRO A 13 17.11 1.50 1.13
N MET A 14 17.25 1.24 2.44
CA MET A 14 16.09 1.16 3.33
C MET A 14 15.45 2.52 3.61
N PHE A 15 16.25 3.59 3.68
CA PHE A 15 15.73 4.94 3.73
C PHE A 15 14.95 5.30 2.46
N LEU A 16 15.54 5.04 1.30
CA LEU A 16 14.90 5.28 0.00
C LEU A 16 13.60 4.48 -0.16
N LEU A 17 13.57 3.23 0.31
CA LEU A 17 12.35 2.42 0.32
C LEU A 17 11.28 3.03 1.24
N ALA A 18 11.66 3.53 2.42
CA ALA A 18 10.70 4.15 3.34
C ALA A 18 10.07 5.43 2.78
N VAL A 19 10.85 6.26 2.07
CA VAL A 19 10.37 7.52 1.47
C VAL A 19 9.78 7.33 0.06
N PHE A 20 9.92 6.14 -0.52
CA PHE A 20 9.48 5.84 -1.88
C PHE A 20 8.04 6.28 -2.17
N PRO A 21 7.03 6.00 -1.31
CA PRO A 21 5.65 6.41 -1.58
C PRO A 21 5.46 7.92 -1.71
N ILE A 22 6.32 8.71 -1.07
CA ILE A 22 6.28 10.17 -1.18
C ILE A 22 6.93 10.61 -2.47
N LEU A 23 8.12 10.09 -2.79
CA LEU A 23 8.85 10.41 -4.01
C LEU A 23 8.12 9.92 -5.28
N ASP A 24 7.22 8.95 -5.15
CA ASP A 24 6.42 8.41 -6.24
C ASP A 24 5.33 9.40 -6.74
N TYR A 25 5.10 10.49 -6.00
CA TYR A 25 4.20 11.57 -6.42
C TYR A 25 4.86 12.64 -7.28
N TYR A 26 6.17 12.66 -7.34
CA TYR A 26 6.92 13.65 -8.12
C TYR A 26 7.37 13.05 -9.44
N TYR A 27 6.86 13.57 -10.56
CA TYR A 27 7.18 13.08 -11.90
C TYR A 27 8.24 13.94 -12.56
N LEU A 28 8.94 13.39 -13.52
CA LEU A 28 9.90 14.10 -14.35
C LEU A 28 9.22 14.56 -15.64
N GLY A 29 8.77 15.81 -15.63
CA GLY A 29 8.09 16.41 -16.78
C GLY A 29 6.79 15.68 -17.14
N THR A 30 6.50 15.54 -18.42
CA THR A 30 5.33 14.83 -18.98
C THR A 30 5.52 13.30 -19.01
N SER A 31 6.66 12.81 -18.53
CA SER A 31 6.97 11.37 -18.56
C SER A 31 6.21 10.60 -17.47
N ASN A 32 5.98 9.33 -17.70
CA ASN A 32 5.44 8.42 -16.70
C ASN A 32 6.48 7.99 -15.63
N PHE A 33 7.63 8.67 -15.56
CA PHE A 33 8.71 8.36 -14.62
C PHE A 33 8.66 9.26 -13.40
N THR A 34 8.68 8.66 -12.22
CA THR A 34 8.73 9.37 -10.96
C THR A 34 10.17 9.53 -10.45
N PHE A 35 10.42 10.48 -9.55
CA PHE A 35 11.70 10.59 -8.86
C PHE A 35 12.07 9.29 -8.15
N ALA A 36 11.08 8.62 -7.56
CA ALA A 36 11.29 7.32 -6.92
C ALA A 36 11.84 6.28 -7.90
N ASN A 37 11.32 6.24 -9.13
CA ASN A 37 11.78 5.31 -10.16
C ASN A 37 13.21 5.62 -10.59
N VAL A 38 13.55 6.89 -10.80
CA VAL A 38 14.91 7.29 -11.21
C VAL A 38 15.94 6.94 -10.14
N ILE A 39 15.66 7.29 -8.88
CA ILE A 39 16.54 6.93 -7.76
C ILE A 39 16.73 5.41 -7.66
N SER A 40 15.65 4.66 -7.86
CA SER A 40 15.70 3.19 -7.82
C SER A 40 16.48 2.60 -8.98
N ILE A 41 16.41 3.18 -10.18
CA ILE A 41 17.24 2.78 -11.33
C ILE A 41 18.73 3.06 -11.02
N LEU A 42 19.04 4.22 -10.47
CA LEU A 42 20.42 4.54 -10.06
C LEU A 42 20.94 3.56 -9.00
N LEU A 43 20.10 3.21 -8.02
CA LEU A 43 20.44 2.21 -7.01
C LEU A 43 20.62 0.81 -7.63
N PHE A 44 19.82 0.46 -8.63
CA PHE A 44 19.96 -0.80 -9.36
C PHE A 44 21.28 -0.84 -10.14
N LEU A 45 21.63 0.22 -10.86
CA LEU A 45 22.90 0.32 -11.56
C LEU A 45 24.09 0.21 -10.59
N TYR A 46 24.02 0.89 -9.45
CA TYR A 46 25.01 0.76 -8.39
C TYR A 46 25.16 -0.69 -7.90
N THR A 47 24.03 -1.38 -7.70
CA THR A 47 23.99 -2.80 -7.27
C THR A 47 24.59 -3.75 -8.30
N LEU A 48 24.38 -3.47 -9.59
CA LEU A 48 24.96 -4.22 -10.70
C LEU A 48 26.48 -4.03 -10.76
N LEU A 49 26.94 -2.80 -10.70
CA LEU A 49 28.37 -2.46 -10.76
C LEU A 49 29.17 -3.09 -9.61
N ASN A 50 28.55 -3.19 -8.43
CA ASN A 50 29.20 -3.85 -7.28
C ASN A 50 29.02 -5.39 -7.28
N GLY A 51 28.41 -5.99 -8.29
CA GLY A 51 28.22 -7.43 -8.38
C GLY A 51 27.30 -8.03 -7.28
N GLU A 52 26.54 -7.20 -6.58
CA GLU A 52 25.66 -7.62 -5.47
C GLU A 52 24.31 -8.17 -5.96
N PHE A 53 23.94 -7.85 -7.20
CA PHE A 53 22.69 -8.30 -7.80
C PHE A 53 22.81 -9.71 -8.35
N SER A 54 21.84 -10.56 -8.02
CA SER A 54 21.79 -11.93 -8.54
C SER A 54 20.37 -12.33 -8.93
N PHE A 55 20.13 -12.51 -10.22
CA PHE A 55 18.87 -13.03 -10.76
C PHE A 55 18.53 -14.44 -10.22
N LYS A 56 19.52 -15.23 -9.79
CA LYS A 56 19.29 -16.56 -9.20
C LYS A 56 18.48 -16.53 -7.91
N ARG A 57 18.38 -15.37 -7.26
CA ARG A 57 17.55 -15.18 -6.04
C ARG A 57 16.08 -15.01 -6.35
N VAL A 58 15.73 -14.57 -7.55
CA VAL A 58 14.34 -14.31 -7.96
C VAL A 58 13.53 -15.61 -7.93
N PRO A 59 12.35 -15.65 -7.29
CA PRO A 59 11.51 -16.86 -7.29
C PRO A 59 11.05 -17.24 -8.68
N LYS A 60 11.09 -18.54 -8.99
CA LYS A 60 10.65 -19.07 -10.30
C LYS A 60 9.22 -18.63 -10.66
N SER A 61 8.33 -18.54 -9.67
CA SER A 61 6.95 -18.07 -9.87
C SER A 61 6.87 -16.64 -10.38
N TYR A 62 7.86 -15.80 -10.06
CA TYR A 62 7.92 -14.43 -10.57
C TYR A 62 8.40 -14.40 -12.02
N TYR A 63 9.34 -15.25 -12.40
CA TYR A 63 9.72 -15.38 -13.81
C TYR A 63 8.55 -15.82 -14.68
N ILE A 64 7.73 -16.76 -14.20
CA ILE A 64 6.53 -17.20 -14.92
C ILE A 64 5.57 -16.02 -15.11
N TYR A 65 5.34 -15.24 -14.07
CA TYR A 65 4.52 -14.03 -14.13
C TYR A 65 5.10 -13.00 -15.13
N TRP A 66 6.40 -12.81 -15.13
CA TRP A 66 7.10 -11.92 -16.07
C TRP A 66 7.00 -12.39 -17.51
N ILE A 67 7.23 -13.67 -17.75
CA ILE A 67 7.10 -14.28 -19.08
C ILE A 67 5.66 -14.12 -19.58
N TYR A 68 4.68 -14.37 -18.72
CA TYR A 68 3.28 -14.15 -19.07
C TYR A 68 3.01 -12.69 -19.45
N SER A 69 3.46 -11.75 -18.65
CA SER A 69 3.27 -10.32 -18.92
C SER A 69 3.97 -9.85 -20.20
N ALA A 70 5.12 -10.45 -20.54
CA ALA A 70 5.79 -10.21 -21.81
C ALA A 70 5.06 -10.85 -23.01
N LEU A 71 4.57 -12.08 -22.85
CA LEU A 71 3.78 -12.76 -23.87
C LEU A 71 2.43 -12.07 -24.10
N GLN A 72 1.86 -11.47 -23.09
CA GLN A 72 0.61 -10.71 -23.18
C GLN A 72 0.71 -9.62 -24.24
N ILE A 73 1.86 -8.95 -24.36
CA ILE A 73 2.14 -7.96 -25.41
C ILE A 73 1.92 -8.56 -26.79
N TYR A 74 2.38 -9.80 -27.02
CA TYR A 74 2.23 -10.48 -28.31
C TYR A 74 0.82 -11.04 -28.54
N LEU A 75 0.21 -11.62 -27.50
CA LEU A 75 -1.08 -12.31 -27.62
C LEU A 75 -2.24 -11.35 -27.79
N ILE A 76 -2.16 -10.16 -27.24
CA ILE A 76 -3.25 -9.18 -27.14
C ILE A 76 -2.95 -7.91 -27.95
N ALA A 77 -1.73 -7.74 -28.49
CA ALA A 77 -1.35 -6.59 -29.32
C ALA A 77 -2.30 -6.34 -30.51
N GLY A 78 -3.02 -7.38 -30.96
CA GLY A 78 -4.06 -7.24 -31.99
C GLY A 78 -5.37 -6.58 -31.52
N ILE A 79 -5.58 -6.41 -30.21
CA ILE A 79 -6.83 -5.87 -29.64
C ILE A 79 -6.71 -4.36 -29.38
N GLY A 80 -5.57 -3.89 -28.85
CA GLY A 80 -5.34 -2.48 -28.51
C GLY A 80 -4.13 -1.83 -29.20
N GLY A 81 -3.33 -2.60 -29.95
CA GLY A 81 -2.08 -2.13 -30.53
C GLY A 81 -0.89 -2.17 -29.57
N TRP A 82 0.32 -2.11 -30.13
CA TRP A 82 1.57 -2.21 -29.36
C TRP A 82 1.80 -1.01 -28.44
N SER A 83 1.39 0.20 -28.86
CA SER A 83 1.52 1.44 -28.11
C SER A 83 0.92 1.35 -26.72
N ASP A 84 -0.18 0.59 -26.56
CA ASP A 84 -0.94 0.52 -25.33
C ASP A 84 -0.32 -0.43 -24.29
N TYR A 85 0.44 -1.44 -24.75
CA TYR A 85 1.03 -2.44 -23.87
C TYR A 85 2.45 -2.12 -23.42
N ILE A 86 3.23 -1.40 -24.26
CA ILE A 86 4.63 -1.07 -23.96
C ILE A 86 4.78 -0.29 -22.66
N PRO A 87 4.02 0.80 -22.39
CA PRO A 87 4.14 1.56 -21.16
C PRO A 87 3.86 0.72 -19.91
N GLY A 88 2.86 -0.16 -19.96
CA GLY A 88 2.54 -1.09 -18.89
C GLY A 88 3.67 -2.08 -18.62
N GLY A 89 4.27 -2.64 -19.67
CA GLY A 89 5.43 -3.55 -19.60
C GLY A 89 6.66 -2.86 -19.02
N VAL A 90 6.98 -1.65 -19.45
CA VAL A 90 8.09 -0.83 -18.93
C VAL A 90 7.88 -0.54 -17.44
N LYS A 91 6.68 -0.15 -17.04
CA LYS A 91 6.36 0.13 -15.63
C LYS A 91 6.48 -1.10 -14.75
N LEU A 92 6.04 -2.27 -15.23
CA LEU A 92 6.25 -3.55 -14.55
C LEU A 92 7.73 -3.91 -14.45
N ALA A 93 8.53 -3.68 -15.50
CA ALA A 93 9.96 -3.91 -15.48
C ALA A 93 10.66 -3.05 -14.42
N ILE A 94 10.38 -1.76 -14.40
CA ILE A 94 10.93 -0.82 -13.41
C ILE A 94 10.52 -1.23 -11.99
N PHE A 95 9.24 -1.51 -11.75
CA PHE A 95 8.77 -1.99 -10.44
C PHE A 95 9.53 -3.24 -9.99
N SER A 96 9.76 -4.17 -10.89
CA SER A 96 10.46 -5.41 -10.58
C SER A 96 11.94 -5.18 -10.28
N LEU A 97 12.62 -4.34 -11.04
CA LEU A 97 14.00 -3.96 -10.77
C LEU A 97 14.12 -3.27 -9.40
N CYS A 98 13.21 -2.35 -9.09
CA CYS A 98 13.13 -1.71 -7.77
C CYS A 98 12.92 -2.74 -6.67
N LEU A 99 11.94 -3.63 -6.83
CA LEU A 99 11.63 -4.68 -5.86
C LEU A 99 12.85 -5.56 -5.54
N PHE A 100 13.55 -6.04 -6.56
CA PHE A 100 14.69 -6.92 -6.36
C PHE A 100 15.88 -6.19 -5.77
N CYS A 101 16.10 -4.94 -6.15
CA CYS A 101 17.14 -4.11 -5.58
C CYS A 101 16.91 -3.89 -4.08
N TYR A 102 15.75 -3.42 -3.68
CA TYR A 102 15.43 -3.21 -2.27
C TYR A 102 15.43 -4.51 -1.46
N ALA A 103 14.95 -5.62 -2.04
CA ALA A 103 15.00 -6.92 -1.38
C ALA A 103 16.44 -7.44 -1.21
N THR A 104 17.40 -7.07 -2.07
CA THR A 104 18.82 -7.43 -1.92
C THR A 104 19.43 -6.81 -0.67
N TYR A 105 19.14 -5.53 -0.40
CA TYR A 105 19.64 -4.81 0.76
C TYR A 105 18.72 -4.87 1.98
N PHE A 106 17.69 -5.70 1.95
CA PHE A 106 16.62 -5.68 2.92
C PHE A 106 17.09 -5.90 4.37
N ASP A 107 16.80 -4.93 5.23
CA ASP A 107 16.87 -5.05 6.68
C ASP A 107 15.63 -4.45 7.33
N ILE A 108 14.82 -5.33 7.96
CA ILE A 108 13.53 -4.94 8.53
C ILE A 108 13.68 -3.96 9.71
N ASN A 109 14.75 -4.08 10.51
CA ASN A 109 14.94 -3.21 11.66
C ASN A 109 15.32 -1.78 11.21
N VAL A 110 16.18 -1.70 10.18
CA VAL A 110 16.58 -0.44 9.57
C VAL A 110 15.39 0.21 8.87
N LEU A 111 14.64 -0.57 8.07
CA LEU A 111 13.43 -0.09 7.40
C LEU A 111 12.39 0.41 8.42
N ARG A 112 12.08 -0.38 9.46
CA ARG A 112 11.16 0.01 10.54
C ARG A 112 11.57 1.33 11.19
N LYS A 113 12.86 1.51 11.47
CA LYS A 113 13.38 2.76 12.04
C LYS A 113 13.07 3.96 11.14
N TYR A 114 13.34 3.86 9.85
CA TYR A 114 13.08 4.95 8.90
C TYR A 114 11.60 5.18 8.67
N MET A 115 10.79 4.12 8.56
CA MET A 115 9.33 4.24 8.49
C MET A 115 8.75 4.91 9.74
N SER A 116 9.24 4.55 10.93
CA SER A 116 8.80 5.15 12.20
C SER A 116 9.19 6.62 12.28
N TRP A 117 10.41 6.97 11.88
CA TRP A 117 10.85 8.37 11.85
C TRP A 117 10.00 9.19 10.88
N LEU A 118 9.80 8.70 9.67
CA LEU A 118 8.96 9.37 8.68
C LEU A 118 7.51 9.54 9.14
N PHE A 119 6.95 8.50 9.78
CA PHE A 119 5.61 8.55 10.35
C PHE A 119 5.49 9.61 11.45
N ILE A 120 6.49 9.73 12.34
CA ILE A 120 6.50 10.76 13.39
C ILE A 120 6.56 12.16 12.77
N VAL A 121 7.46 12.39 11.80
CA VAL A 121 7.55 13.67 11.08
C VAL A 121 6.23 13.99 10.39
N ALA A 122 5.65 13.02 9.69
CA ALA A 122 4.37 13.19 9.02
C ALA A 122 3.23 13.51 10.02
N SER A 123 3.22 12.86 11.19
CA SER A 123 2.23 13.13 12.24
C SER A 123 2.37 14.54 12.80
N ILE A 124 3.59 15.01 13.06
CA ILE A 124 3.85 16.38 13.53
C ILE A 124 3.36 17.40 12.50
N LEU A 125 3.69 17.20 11.23
CA LEU A 125 3.24 18.10 10.15
C LEU A 125 1.72 18.09 10.00
N TRP A 126 1.10 16.92 10.12
CA TRP A 126 -0.36 16.79 10.10
C TRP A 126 -1.02 17.57 11.26
N PHE A 127 -0.47 17.48 12.48
CA PHE A 127 -0.94 18.29 13.61
C PHE A 127 -0.78 19.80 13.37
N PHE A 128 0.35 20.20 12.79
CA PHE A 128 0.59 21.59 12.42
C PHE A 128 -0.44 22.11 11.40
N GLN A 129 -0.70 21.34 10.33
CA GLN A 129 -1.72 21.69 9.34
C GLN A 129 -3.08 21.85 9.98
N SER A 130 -3.49 20.87 10.81
CA SER A 130 -4.79 20.86 11.50
C SER A 130 -4.91 22.02 12.48
N ALA A 131 -3.87 22.32 13.26
CA ALA A 131 -3.86 23.42 14.22
C ALA A 131 -3.96 24.79 13.52
N ILE A 132 -3.16 25.03 12.49
CA ILE A 132 -3.17 26.29 11.75
C ILE A 132 -4.53 26.50 11.08
N TRP A 133 -5.11 25.44 10.52
CA TRP A 133 -6.46 25.51 9.99
C TRP A 133 -7.50 25.87 11.06
N MET A 134 -7.43 25.21 12.22
CA MET A 134 -8.39 25.41 13.31
C MET A 134 -8.35 26.85 13.87
N PHE A 135 -7.15 27.44 13.98
CA PHE A 135 -6.99 28.76 14.58
C PHE A 135 -6.96 29.92 13.59
N ALA A 136 -6.46 29.70 12.39
CA ALA A 136 -6.22 30.77 11.42
C ALA A 136 -7.00 30.60 10.10
N HIS A 137 -7.66 29.45 9.89
CA HIS A 137 -8.31 29.07 8.63
C HIS A 137 -7.38 29.16 7.40
N ILE A 138 -6.04 28.98 7.63
CA ILE A 138 -5.04 29.00 6.58
C ILE A 138 -4.71 27.56 6.20
N LYS A 139 -4.83 27.25 4.90
CA LYS A 139 -4.41 25.97 4.34
C LYS A 139 -2.92 25.99 4.08
N ILE A 140 -2.20 25.08 4.73
CA ILE A 140 -0.78 24.85 4.47
C ILE A 140 -0.63 23.54 3.72
N SER A 141 -0.10 23.62 2.50
CA SER A 141 0.37 22.44 1.80
C SER A 141 1.78 22.09 2.25
N THR A 142 2.02 20.80 2.43
CA THR A 142 3.34 20.24 2.72
C THR A 142 4.01 19.66 1.47
N PHE A 143 3.34 19.74 0.32
CA PHE A 143 4.02 19.48 -0.95
C PHE A 143 5.13 20.50 -1.14
N LEU A 144 6.31 20.00 -1.53
CA LEU A 144 7.40 20.88 -1.91
C LEU A 144 6.91 21.74 -3.08
N PRO A 145 7.06 23.07 -3.02
CA PRO A 145 6.66 23.97 -4.10
C PRO A 145 7.63 23.83 -5.27
N LEU A 146 7.55 22.69 -5.94
CA LEU A 146 8.27 22.41 -7.16
C LEU A 146 7.47 22.99 -8.33
N SER A 147 8.16 23.28 -9.42
CA SER A 147 7.50 23.74 -10.67
C SER A 147 6.37 22.77 -11.07
N ASP A 148 5.27 23.30 -11.60
CA ASP A 148 4.12 22.50 -12.08
C ASP A 148 4.53 21.45 -13.11
N SER A 149 5.67 21.65 -13.80
CA SER A 149 6.26 20.67 -14.72
C SER A 149 6.83 19.43 -14.03
N ILE A 150 7.02 19.46 -12.71
CA ILE A 150 7.59 18.37 -11.89
C ILE A 150 6.48 17.72 -11.05
N LEU A 151 5.37 18.42 -10.82
CA LEU A 151 4.23 17.89 -10.07
C LEU A 151 3.34 17.02 -10.96
N THR A 152 2.87 15.97 -10.38
CA THR A 152 2.26 14.84 -11.02
C THR A 152 0.84 15.05 -11.49
N ASN A 153 0.52 14.36 -12.55
CA ASN A 153 -0.81 13.90 -12.91
C ASN A 153 -1.89 14.99 -12.97
N HIS A 154 -1.65 16.05 -13.73
CA HIS A 154 -2.72 16.99 -14.06
C HIS A 154 -3.48 17.59 -12.85
N MET A 155 -3.08 17.24 -11.62
CA MET A 155 -3.57 17.91 -10.42
C MET A 155 -2.70 19.12 -10.15
N THR A 156 -3.28 20.29 -10.30
CA THR A 156 -2.62 21.51 -9.87
C THR A 156 -2.39 21.46 -8.35
N TYR A 157 -1.36 22.13 -7.87
CA TYR A 157 -1.07 22.29 -6.45
C TYR A 157 -2.32 22.67 -5.61
N LYS A 158 -3.23 23.46 -6.20
CA LYS A 158 -4.51 23.84 -5.60
C LYS A 158 -5.46 22.66 -5.42
N GLU A 159 -5.52 21.74 -6.38
CA GLU A 159 -6.40 20.57 -6.32
C GLU A 159 -5.90 19.52 -5.31
N LEU A 160 -4.58 19.35 -5.18
CA LEU A 160 -3.98 18.45 -4.19
C LEU A 160 -4.22 18.91 -2.75
N THR A 161 -4.48 20.20 -2.53
CA THR A 161 -4.76 20.77 -1.19
C THR A 161 -6.24 20.81 -0.84
N LEU A 162 -7.14 20.52 -1.79
CA LEU A 162 -8.60 20.67 -1.65
C LEU A 162 -9.29 19.35 -1.33
N TRP A 163 -8.79 18.57 -0.37
CA TRP A 163 -9.51 17.41 0.14
C TRP A 163 -10.57 17.86 1.16
N GLN A 164 -11.68 18.38 0.63
CA GLN A 164 -12.85 18.75 1.42
C GLN A 164 -13.86 17.59 1.39
N ASN A 165 -14.38 17.25 2.54
CA ASN A 165 -15.58 16.43 2.63
C ASN A 165 -16.71 17.32 3.14
N GLU A 166 -17.79 17.33 2.45
CA GLU A 166 -19.03 17.91 2.93
C GLU A 166 -19.72 16.89 3.85
N VAL A 167 -19.94 17.27 5.09
CA VAL A 167 -20.64 16.46 6.09
C VAL A 167 -21.67 17.34 6.74
N GLY A 168 -22.96 17.01 6.55
CA GLY A 168 -24.05 17.78 7.12
C GLY A 168 -24.10 19.25 6.66
N GLY A 169 -23.61 19.56 5.45
CA GLY A 169 -23.51 20.94 4.94
C GLY A 169 -22.26 21.71 5.40
N GLU A 170 -21.41 21.12 6.24
CA GLU A 170 -20.15 21.72 6.65
C GLU A 170 -18.97 21.08 5.90
N LEU A 171 -18.08 21.93 5.37
CA LEU A 171 -16.84 21.50 4.71
C LEU A 171 -15.79 21.11 5.76
N ILE A 172 -15.58 19.81 5.94
CA ILE A 172 -14.50 19.29 6.80
C ILE A 172 -13.25 19.11 5.97
N GLU A 173 -12.22 19.85 6.30
CA GLU A 173 -10.91 19.69 5.68
C GLU A 173 -10.12 18.56 6.32
N ARG A 174 -9.57 17.68 5.47
CA ARG A 174 -8.71 16.58 5.89
C ARG A 174 -7.31 16.78 5.35
N PHE A 175 -6.35 16.89 6.25
CA PHE A 175 -4.96 17.09 5.90
C PHE A 175 -4.27 15.75 5.64
N SER A 176 -3.36 15.74 4.67
CA SER A 176 -2.63 14.55 4.25
C SER A 176 -1.16 14.53 4.71
N SER A 177 -0.73 15.57 5.44
CA SER A 177 0.69 15.74 5.76
C SER A 177 1.54 15.79 4.49
N ILE A 178 2.63 15.03 4.42
CA ILE A 178 3.53 14.92 3.26
C ILE A 178 3.05 13.91 2.21
N PHE A 179 1.89 13.30 2.42
CA PHE A 179 1.30 12.36 1.45
C PHE A 179 0.30 13.08 0.54
N SER A 180 0.02 12.53 -0.63
CA SER A 180 -0.92 13.13 -1.58
C SER A 180 -2.36 13.14 -1.07
N GLU A 181 -2.73 12.14 -0.26
CA GLU A 181 -4.07 12.00 0.31
C GLU A 181 -4.02 11.51 1.77
N PRO A 182 -5.03 11.84 2.61
CA PRO A 182 -5.15 11.26 3.95
C PRO A 182 -5.22 9.74 3.95
N SER A 183 -5.81 9.15 2.89
CA SER A 183 -5.88 7.70 2.70
C SER A 183 -4.49 7.07 2.49
N HIS A 184 -3.58 7.74 1.77
CA HIS A 184 -2.22 7.25 1.56
C HIS A 184 -1.38 7.34 2.84
N PHE A 185 -1.56 8.39 3.63
CA PHE A 185 -0.95 8.47 4.96
C PHE A 185 -1.45 7.34 5.87
N ALA A 186 -2.77 7.10 5.88
CA ALA A 186 -3.36 6.01 6.64
C ALA A 186 -2.84 4.63 6.20
N GLN A 187 -2.70 4.38 4.90
CA GLN A 187 -2.14 3.13 4.38
C GLN A 187 -0.68 2.95 4.80
N TYR A 188 0.13 4.00 4.72
CA TYR A 188 1.51 3.96 5.21
C TYR A 188 1.58 3.62 6.71
N ALA A 189 0.72 4.25 7.51
CA ALA A 189 0.57 3.98 8.93
C ALA A 189 0.15 2.52 9.20
N LEU A 190 -0.77 1.96 8.40
CA LEU A 190 -1.18 0.56 8.48
C LEU A 190 -0.03 -0.42 8.16
N LEU A 191 0.80 -0.13 7.16
CA LEU A 191 1.98 -0.94 6.87
C LEU A 191 2.96 -0.92 8.05
N LEU A 192 3.21 0.26 8.61
CA LEU A 192 4.07 0.40 9.79
C LEU A 192 3.48 -0.31 11.02
N LEU A 193 2.16 -0.24 11.23
CA LEU A 193 1.47 -0.93 12.31
C LEU A 193 1.60 -2.46 12.16
N ALA A 194 1.51 -2.99 10.94
CA ALA A 194 1.71 -4.41 10.68
C ALA A 194 3.15 -4.84 11.00
N VAL A 195 4.15 -4.04 10.59
CA VAL A 195 5.56 -4.30 10.92
C VAL A 195 5.77 -4.29 12.43
N GLU A 196 5.23 -3.29 13.14
CA GLU A 196 5.38 -3.14 14.59
C GLU A 196 4.75 -4.30 15.38
N LEU A 197 3.58 -4.77 14.96
CA LEU A 197 2.82 -5.79 15.69
C LEU A 197 3.26 -7.23 15.39
N PHE A 198 3.77 -7.51 14.19
CA PHE A 198 4.01 -8.89 13.76
C PHE A 198 5.48 -9.20 13.47
N ILE A 199 6.34 -8.20 13.27
CA ILE A 199 7.72 -8.42 12.90
C ILE A 199 8.64 -7.85 13.99
N GLY A 200 9.55 -8.70 14.49
CA GLY A 200 10.53 -8.29 15.49
C GLY A 200 10.22 -8.74 16.92
N GLU A 201 10.83 -8.06 17.89
CA GLU A 201 10.78 -8.47 19.32
C GLU A 201 9.40 -8.33 19.96
N ASN A 202 8.58 -7.43 19.43
CA ASN A 202 7.25 -7.13 19.97
C ASN A 202 6.15 -8.09 19.48
N ARG A 203 6.50 -9.07 18.65
CA ARG A 203 5.54 -10.00 18.04
C ARG A 203 4.63 -10.75 19.03
N ASN A 204 5.12 -10.99 20.23
CA ASN A 204 4.35 -11.69 21.28
C ASN A 204 3.51 -10.75 22.15
N LYS A 205 3.65 -9.43 22.01
CA LYS A 205 2.83 -8.46 22.72
C LYS A 205 1.56 -8.16 21.92
N LEU A 206 0.44 -7.95 22.61
CA LEU A 206 -0.82 -7.57 21.98
C LEU A 206 -0.68 -6.18 21.35
N TYR A 207 -0.04 -5.25 22.06
CA TYR A 207 0.22 -3.89 21.64
C TYR A 207 1.55 -3.38 22.19
N THR A 208 2.04 -2.30 21.61
CA THR A 208 3.18 -1.50 22.08
C THR A 208 2.74 -0.05 22.25
N LYS A 209 3.48 0.75 23.02
CA LYS A 209 3.19 2.19 23.12
C LYS A 209 3.16 2.87 21.75
N PHE A 210 4.07 2.45 20.87
CA PHE A 210 4.14 3.00 19.53
C PHE A 210 2.99 2.54 18.64
N SER A 211 2.53 1.29 18.73
CA SER A 211 1.35 0.83 18.00
C SER A 211 0.06 1.52 18.43
N VAL A 212 -0.05 1.88 19.73
CA VAL A 212 -1.17 2.70 20.25
C VAL A 212 -1.12 4.12 19.65
N PHE A 213 0.08 4.72 19.57
CA PHE A 213 0.25 6.02 18.95
C PHE A 213 -0.14 5.99 17.46
N ILE A 214 0.31 4.96 16.71
CA ILE A 214 -0.10 4.79 15.30
C ILE A 214 -1.62 4.67 15.18
N ALA A 215 -2.26 3.87 16.06
CA ALA A 215 -3.71 3.69 16.07
C ALA A 215 -4.45 5.01 16.37
N ALA A 216 -3.95 5.81 17.31
CA ALA A 216 -4.52 7.13 17.62
C ALA A 216 -4.47 8.06 16.39
N ILE A 217 -3.35 8.13 15.69
CA ILE A 217 -3.24 8.91 14.46
C ILE A 217 -4.20 8.39 13.37
N LEU A 218 -4.33 7.06 13.20
CA LEU A 218 -5.28 6.47 12.23
C LEU A 218 -6.73 6.87 12.52
N ILE A 219 -7.12 6.94 13.81
CA ILE A 219 -8.46 7.41 14.21
C ILE A 219 -8.63 8.89 13.85
N LEU A 220 -7.64 9.72 14.18
CA LEU A 220 -7.67 11.17 13.94
C LEU A 220 -7.65 11.54 12.45
N LEU A 221 -7.05 10.72 11.60
CA LEU A 221 -7.04 10.89 10.13
C LEU A 221 -8.42 10.70 9.49
N GLN A 222 -9.36 10.09 10.20
CA GLN A 222 -10.74 9.82 9.74
C GLN A 222 -10.79 9.18 8.33
N SER A 223 -9.81 8.35 8.02
CA SER A 223 -9.77 7.62 6.75
C SER A 223 -10.53 6.31 6.88
N GLY A 224 -11.58 6.11 6.08
CA GLY A 224 -12.35 4.86 6.09
C GLY A 224 -11.48 3.62 5.86
N ALA A 225 -10.55 3.67 4.90
CA ALA A 225 -9.59 2.60 4.65
C ALA A 225 -8.64 2.40 5.85
N GLY A 226 -8.22 3.49 6.51
CA GLY A 226 -7.39 3.46 7.72
C GLY A 226 -8.11 2.78 8.89
N LEU A 227 -9.36 3.15 9.16
CA LEU A 227 -10.15 2.60 10.27
C LEU A 227 -10.49 1.12 10.03
N MET A 228 -10.94 0.74 8.83
CA MET A 228 -11.20 -0.66 8.48
C MET A 228 -9.94 -1.51 8.56
N GLY A 229 -8.82 -1.04 7.98
CA GLY A 229 -7.55 -1.74 8.04
C GLY A 229 -7.05 -1.90 9.48
N MET A 230 -7.16 -0.87 10.32
CA MET A 230 -6.80 -0.93 11.73
C MET A 230 -7.66 -1.96 12.50
N GLY A 231 -8.97 -1.96 12.29
CA GLY A 231 -9.86 -2.96 12.88
C GLY A 231 -9.49 -4.37 12.46
N PHE A 232 -9.23 -4.58 11.18
CA PHE A 232 -8.85 -5.88 10.64
C PHE A 232 -7.51 -6.39 11.20
N ILE A 233 -6.48 -5.54 11.27
CA ILE A 233 -5.18 -5.93 11.84
C ILE A 233 -5.29 -6.22 13.35
N ALA A 234 -6.13 -5.46 14.08
CA ALA A 234 -6.37 -5.70 15.50
C ALA A 234 -7.02 -7.06 15.74
N ILE A 235 -8.04 -7.42 14.95
CA ILE A 235 -8.70 -8.73 14.99
C ILE A 235 -7.71 -9.84 14.67
N ILE A 236 -6.95 -9.74 13.58
CA ILE A 236 -5.93 -10.73 13.22
C ILE A 236 -4.92 -10.88 14.34
N LYS A 237 -4.41 -9.79 14.89
CA LYS A 237 -3.44 -9.82 15.99
C LYS A 237 -4.01 -10.50 17.23
N PHE A 238 -5.24 -10.19 17.58
CA PHE A 238 -5.91 -10.74 18.72
C PHE A 238 -6.11 -12.26 18.57
N ILE A 239 -6.69 -12.71 17.44
CA ILE A 239 -6.86 -14.13 17.11
C ILE A 239 -5.51 -14.84 17.14
N TYR A 240 -4.49 -14.23 16.53
CA TYR A 240 -3.15 -14.82 16.50
C TYR A 240 -2.58 -15.03 17.90
N ILE A 241 -2.69 -14.05 18.80
CA ILE A 241 -2.23 -14.19 20.19
C ILE A 241 -3.04 -15.25 20.93
N LEU A 242 -4.36 -15.32 20.75
CA LEU A 242 -5.18 -16.38 21.35
C LEU A 242 -4.69 -17.78 20.96
N LEU A 243 -4.42 -17.99 19.67
CA LEU A 243 -4.01 -19.29 19.14
C LEU A 243 -2.59 -19.68 19.59
N VAL A 244 -1.68 -18.70 19.65
CA VAL A 244 -0.26 -18.97 19.98
C VAL A 244 0.01 -18.98 21.46
N THR A 245 -0.51 -18.01 22.23
CA THR A 245 -0.19 -17.91 23.65
C THR A 245 -1.08 -18.77 24.52
N ARG A 246 -2.29 -19.10 24.05
CA ARG A 246 -3.31 -19.89 24.76
C ARG A 246 -3.54 -19.48 26.22
N GLN A 247 -3.26 -18.21 26.56
CA GLN A 247 -3.41 -17.71 27.93
C GLN A 247 -4.87 -17.39 28.23
N ARG A 248 -5.43 -17.95 29.30
CA ARG A 248 -6.83 -17.77 29.73
C ARG A 248 -7.24 -16.30 29.88
N LYS A 249 -6.31 -15.40 30.27
CA LYS A 249 -6.57 -13.96 30.40
C LYS A 249 -7.05 -13.31 29.09
N TYR A 250 -6.60 -13.77 27.92
CA TYR A 250 -7.03 -13.19 26.65
C TYR A 250 -8.46 -13.59 26.27
N TYR A 251 -8.92 -14.78 26.67
CA TYR A 251 -10.32 -15.17 26.50
C TYR A 251 -11.23 -14.31 27.40
N PHE A 252 -10.76 -13.98 28.61
CA PHE A 252 -11.48 -13.08 29.49
C PHE A 252 -11.57 -11.66 28.92
N TYR A 253 -10.46 -11.14 28.38
CA TYR A 253 -10.47 -9.84 27.68
C TYR A 253 -11.41 -9.84 26.46
N LEU A 254 -11.48 -10.94 25.70
CA LEU A 254 -12.43 -11.08 24.60
C LEU A 254 -13.87 -10.98 25.08
N ALA A 255 -14.19 -11.72 26.15
CA ALA A 255 -15.54 -11.71 26.74
C ALA A 255 -15.97 -10.32 27.23
N LEU A 256 -15.03 -9.49 27.68
CA LEU A 256 -15.29 -8.10 28.07
C LEU A 256 -15.32 -7.14 26.88
N LEU A 257 -14.42 -7.30 25.93
CA LEU A 257 -14.29 -6.39 24.78
C LEU A 257 -15.46 -6.49 23.79
N ILE A 258 -16.04 -7.69 23.59
CA ILE A 258 -17.17 -7.85 22.67
C ILE A 258 -18.38 -7.01 23.11
N PRO A 259 -18.89 -7.12 24.36
CA PRO A 259 -20.00 -6.26 24.80
C PRO A 259 -19.66 -4.77 24.78
N MET A 260 -18.46 -4.39 25.22
CA MET A 260 -18.01 -2.99 25.17
C MET A 260 -17.95 -2.45 23.74
N PHE A 261 -17.50 -3.27 22.79
CA PHE A 261 -17.43 -2.90 21.40
C PHE A 261 -18.83 -2.73 20.79
N VAL A 262 -19.75 -3.66 21.08
CA VAL A 262 -21.15 -3.56 20.64
C VAL A 262 -21.82 -2.31 21.20
N ILE A 263 -21.67 -2.05 22.52
CA ILE A 263 -22.23 -0.83 23.16
C ILE A 263 -21.55 0.44 22.60
N GLY A 264 -20.22 0.38 22.40
CA GLY A 264 -19.45 1.47 21.81
C GLY A 264 -19.88 1.81 20.39
N ILE A 265 -20.08 0.79 19.56
CA ILE A 265 -20.61 0.95 18.19
C ILE A 265 -22.01 1.56 18.25
N GLN A 266 -22.92 1.02 19.08
CA GLN A 266 -24.27 1.53 19.20
C GLN A 266 -24.32 2.99 19.61
N LYS A 267 -23.52 3.39 20.62
CA LYS A 267 -23.39 4.79 21.03
C LYS A 267 -22.75 5.67 19.95
N TYR A 268 -21.77 5.13 19.24
CA TYR A 268 -21.08 5.85 18.20
C TYR A 268 -21.98 6.07 16.97
N LEU A 269 -22.73 5.06 16.54
CA LEU A 269 -23.70 5.19 15.44
C LEU A 269 -24.83 6.19 15.74
N ASN A 270 -25.18 6.34 17.01
CA ASN A 270 -26.19 7.33 17.48
C ASN A 270 -25.61 8.73 17.74
N SER A 271 -24.31 8.96 17.51
CA SER A 271 -23.66 10.25 17.65
C SER A 271 -23.53 10.97 16.31
N GLN A 272 -23.31 12.31 16.34
CA GLN A 272 -23.01 13.07 15.10
C GLN A 272 -21.83 12.51 14.30
N ALA A 273 -20.83 11.96 15.00
CA ALA A 273 -19.71 11.26 14.33
C ALA A 273 -20.15 9.92 13.70
N GLY A 274 -21.21 9.30 14.23
CA GLY A 274 -21.79 8.08 13.71
C GLY A 274 -22.65 8.31 12.47
N SER A 275 -23.33 9.46 12.36
CA SER A 275 -24.06 9.84 11.15
C SER A 275 -23.11 9.93 9.94
N TYR A 276 -21.90 10.42 10.15
CA TYR A 276 -20.85 10.43 9.12
C TYR A 276 -20.47 9.02 8.62
N ILE A 277 -20.39 8.02 9.51
CA ILE A 277 -20.11 6.63 9.09
C ILE A 277 -21.36 6.00 8.47
N SER A 278 -22.56 6.33 8.97
CA SER A 278 -23.81 5.87 8.36
C SER A 278 -23.95 6.37 6.92
N GLU A 279 -23.76 7.66 6.67
CA GLU A 279 -23.70 8.24 5.33
C GLU A 279 -22.60 7.60 4.46
N ARG A 280 -21.44 7.30 5.06
CA ARG A 280 -20.35 6.60 4.37
C ARG A 280 -20.69 5.13 4.08
N THR A 281 -21.53 4.50 4.90
CA THR A 281 -21.98 3.12 4.69
C THR A 281 -23.11 3.09 3.66
N GLU A 282 -23.99 4.07 3.68
CA GLU A 282 -25.01 4.28 2.64
C GLU A 282 -24.39 4.54 1.26
N GLN A 283 -23.20 5.20 1.21
CA GLN A 283 -22.40 5.33 -0.01
C GLN A 283 -21.93 3.99 -0.60
N LEU A 284 -22.04 2.88 0.14
CA LEU A 284 -21.72 1.54 -0.35
C LEU A 284 -22.95 0.86 -0.98
N ASP A 285 -24.14 1.34 -0.71
CA ASP A 285 -25.37 0.82 -1.32
C ASP A 285 -25.48 1.35 -2.76
N TYR A 286 -25.68 0.42 -3.69
CA TYR A 286 -25.83 0.76 -5.09
C TYR A 286 -27.22 1.36 -5.34
N THR A 287 -27.22 2.68 -5.52
CA THR A 287 -28.34 3.40 -6.12
C THR A 287 -27.79 4.25 -7.25
N ASP A 288 -28.61 4.65 -8.24
CA ASP A 288 -28.15 5.52 -9.32
C ASP A 288 -27.57 6.85 -8.79
N GLU A 289 -28.04 7.32 -7.62
CA GLU A 289 -27.54 8.51 -6.94
C GLU A 289 -26.17 8.27 -6.26
N THR A 290 -25.90 7.05 -5.80
CA THR A 290 -24.63 6.69 -5.12
C THR A 290 -23.55 6.19 -6.06
N ALA A 291 -23.86 5.95 -7.34
CA ALA A 291 -22.92 5.44 -8.34
C ALA A 291 -21.69 6.34 -8.54
N THR A 292 -21.78 7.64 -8.20
CA THR A 292 -20.69 8.61 -8.24
C THR A 292 -19.95 8.75 -6.91
N ASN A 293 -20.43 8.14 -5.84
CA ASN A 293 -19.85 8.27 -4.52
C ASN A 293 -18.51 7.54 -4.38
N SER A 294 -17.56 8.16 -3.68
CA SER A 294 -16.18 7.69 -3.58
C SER A 294 -16.03 6.28 -2.98
N GLY A 295 -16.95 5.85 -2.12
CA GLY A 295 -16.98 4.51 -1.52
C GLY A 295 -17.33 3.44 -2.56
N PHE A 296 -18.45 3.63 -3.26
CA PHE A 296 -18.89 2.77 -4.35
C PHE A 296 -17.84 2.67 -5.46
N VAL A 297 -17.36 3.83 -5.93
CA VAL A 297 -16.35 3.93 -6.99
C VAL A 297 -15.10 3.12 -6.64
N ARG A 298 -14.62 3.16 -5.39
CA ARG A 298 -13.43 2.42 -4.98
C ARG A 298 -13.64 0.91 -4.86
N LEU A 299 -14.83 0.47 -4.44
CA LEU A 299 -15.09 -0.95 -4.20
C LEU A 299 -15.70 -1.66 -5.41
N TYR A 300 -16.63 -1.03 -6.11
CA TYR A 300 -17.46 -1.70 -7.12
C TYR A 300 -17.11 -1.33 -8.56
N PHE A 301 -16.69 -0.11 -8.82
CA PHE A 301 -16.47 0.36 -10.19
C PHE A 301 -15.53 -0.55 -11.00
N GLY A 302 -14.42 -0.95 -10.42
CA GLY A 302 -13.48 -1.82 -11.12
C GLY A 302 -14.04 -3.22 -11.41
N TRP A 303 -14.91 -3.75 -10.55
CA TRP A 303 -15.60 -5.02 -10.78
C TRP A 303 -16.67 -4.90 -11.88
N TYR A 304 -17.41 -3.79 -11.87
CA TYR A 304 -18.37 -3.48 -12.93
C TYR A 304 -17.66 -3.44 -14.29
N LYS A 305 -16.58 -2.66 -14.40
CA LYS A 305 -15.77 -2.58 -15.62
C LYS A 305 -15.17 -3.93 -16.05
N TYR A 306 -14.71 -4.73 -15.10
CA TYR A 306 -14.27 -6.10 -15.39
C TYR A 306 -15.42 -6.97 -15.94
N GLY A 307 -16.63 -6.78 -15.42
CA GLY A 307 -17.85 -7.44 -15.91
C GLY A 307 -18.17 -7.16 -17.38
N GLU A 308 -17.89 -5.94 -17.85
CA GLU A 308 -18.13 -5.50 -19.24
C GLU A 308 -17.12 -6.10 -20.25
N LEU A 309 -15.97 -6.60 -19.78
CA LEU A 309 -14.93 -7.17 -20.65
C LEU A 309 -15.43 -8.44 -21.36
N SER A 310 -14.93 -8.64 -22.59
CA SER A 310 -15.15 -9.88 -23.33
C SER A 310 -14.53 -11.08 -22.61
N PRO A 311 -14.99 -12.33 -22.86
CA PRO A 311 -14.40 -13.53 -22.22
C PRO A 311 -12.87 -13.63 -22.40
N THR A 312 -12.35 -13.30 -23.58
CA THR A 312 -10.92 -13.29 -23.86
C THR A 312 -10.18 -12.24 -23.02
N GLN A 313 -10.72 -11.03 -22.92
CA GLN A 313 -10.15 -9.95 -22.09
C GLN A 313 -10.25 -10.28 -20.60
N LYS A 314 -11.31 -10.94 -20.14
CA LYS A 314 -11.40 -11.43 -18.75
C LYS A 314 -10.29 -12.43 -18.42
N MET A 315 -9.93 -13.28 -19.36
CA MET A 315 -8.88 -14.29 -19.16
C MET A 315 -7.47 -13.71 -19.32
N LEU A 316 -7.24 -12.92 -20.36
CA LEU A 316 -5.92 -12.43 -20.76
C LEU A 316 -5.65 -10.97 -20.36
N GLY A 317 -6.68 -10.22 -20.00
CA GLY A 317 -6.61 -8.80 -19.70
C GLY A 317 -6.74 -7.90 -20.92
N THR A 318 -6.75 -6.59 -20.64
CA THR A 318 -6.69 -5.52 -21.64
C THR A 318 -5.32 -4.82 -21.53
N SER A 319 -5.14 -3.71 -22.24
CA SER A 319 -3.96 -2.86 -22.00
C SER A 319 -4.15 -2.01 -20.75
N ARG A 320 -3.04 -1.46 -20.26
CA ARG A 320 -3.07 -0.51 -19.14
C ARG A 320 -3.61 0.85 -19.57
N ASP A 321 -3.39 1.26 -20.81
CA ASP A 321 -3.88 2.52 -21.34
C ASP A 321 -5.38 2.44 -21.59
N THR A 322 -5.89 1.29 -22.09
CA THR A 322 -7.33 1.00 -22.10
C THR A 322 -7.95 1.12 -20.71
N ILE A 323 -7.25 0.68 -19.64
CA ILE A 323 -7.71 0.91 -18.26
C ILE A 323 -7.70 2.41 -17.92
N GLY A 324 -6.75 3.18 -18.44
CA GLY A 324 -6.72 4.64 -18.32
C GLY A 324 -8.00 5.28 -18.86
N GLU A 325 -8.40 4.89 -20.05
CA GLU A 325 -9.64 5.33 -20.70
C GLU A 325 -10.89 4.86 -19.94
N MET A 326 -10.89 3.60 -19.47
CA MET A 326 -11.97 3.05 -18.64
C MET A 326 -12.13 3.76 -17.29
N ARG A 327 -11.11 4.51 -16.85
CA ARG A 327 -11.12 5.29 -15.59
C ARG A 327 -11.91 6.59 -15.67
N GLU A 328 -12.38 7.01 -16.81
CA GLU A 328 -13.21 8.20 -16.91
C GLU A 328 -14.40 8.07 -15.96
N GLY A 329 -14.35 8.80 -14.84
CA GLY A 329 -15.35 8.81 -13.77
C GLY A 329 -15.16 7.80 -12.63
N GLY A 330 -14.09 6.97 -12.59
CA GLY A 330 -13.97 5.96 -11.56
C GLY A 330 -12.54 5.59 -11.11
N PHE A 331 -12.45 4.76 -10.09
CA PHE A 331 -11.22 4.30 -9.47
C PHE A 331 -11.10 2.77 -9.49
N PHE A 332 -9.95 2.25 -9.93
CA PHE A 332 -9.63 0.84 -9.84
C PHE A 332 -8.75 0.58 -8.61
N ASN A 333 -9.21 -0.26 -7.69
CA ASN A 333 -8.30 -0.81 -6.68
C ASN A 333 -7.27 -1.75 -7.34
N GLY A 334 -6.18 -2.09 -6.62
CA GLY A 334 -5.11 -2.89 -7.20
C GLY A 334 -5.54 -4.27 -7.70
N VAL A 335 -6.55 -4.89 -7.08
CA VAL A 335 -7.08 -6.19 -7.51
C VAL A 335 -7.77 -6.08 -8.87
N THR A 336 -8.72 -5.15 -8.99
CA THR A 336 -9.46 -4.95 -10.23
C THR A 336 -8.57 -4.38 -11.33
N ASN A 337 -7.57 -3.58 -10.97
CA ASN A 337 -6.55 -3.09 -11.91
C ASN A 337 -5.74 -4.25 -12.52
N VAL A 338 -5.29 -5.22 -11.70
CA VAL A 338 -4.58 -6.41 -12.21
C VAL A 338 -5.51 -7.29 -13.04
N LEU A 339 -6.75 -7.50 -12.59
CA LEU A 339 -7.73 -8.30 -13.32
C LEU A 339 -8.05 -7.69 -14.69
N CYS A 340 -8.27 -6.39 -14.78
CA CYS A 340 -8.51 -5.73 -16.05
C CYS A 340 -7.25 -5.69 -16.94
N ALA A 341 -6.08 -5.35 -16.35
CA ALA A 341 -4.84 -5.22 -17.11
C ALA A 341 -4.27 -6.56 -17.59
N GLN A 342 -4.34 -7.59 -16.75
CA GLN A 342 -3.61 -8.85 -16.96
C GLN A 342 -4.52 -10.10 -16.96
N GLY A 343 -5.81 -9.91 -16.76
CA GLY A 343 -6.79 -10.96 -16.72
C GLY A 343 -6.66 -11.90 -15.51
N LEU A 344 -7.50 -12.91 -15.49
CA LEU A 344 -7.48 -13.96 -14.46
C LEU A 344 -6.15 -14.70 -14.43
N ILE A 345 -5.54 -14.98 -15.58
CA ILE A 345 -4.27 -15.72 -15.64
C ILE A 345 -3.18 -14.89 -14.95
N GLY A 346 -3.00 -13.62 -15.30
CA GLY A 346 -2.01 -12.74 -14.68
C GLY A 346 -2.26 -12.56 -13.18
N PHE A 347 -3.51 -12.41 -12.78
CA PHE A 347 -3.89 -12.30 -11.37
C PHE A 347 -3.49 -13.55 -10.57
N PHE A 348 -3.82 -14.76 -11.04
CA PHE A 348 -3.46 -15.99 -10.36
C PHE A 348 -1.95 -16.22 -10.31
N LEU A 349 -1.21 -15.85 -11.35
CA LEU A 349 0.26 -15.94 -11.35
C LEU A 349 0.87 -14.99 -10.31
N LEU A 350 0.37 -13.75 -10.21
CA LEU A 350 0.80 -12.76 -9.22
C LEU A 350 0.49 -13.23 -7.80
N VAL A 351 -0.75 -13.68 -7.55
CA VAL A 351 -1.16 -14.21 -6.25
C VAL A 351 -0.33 -15.44 -5.88
N SER A 352 -0.10 -16.36 -6.82
CA SER A 352 0.77 -17.53 -6.61
C SER A 352 2.20 -17.15 -6.20
N PHE A 353 2.75 -16.09 -6.81
CA PHE A 353 4.05 -15.55 -6.41
C PHE A 353 4.04 -15.09 -4.94
N TYR A 354 3.08 -14.25 -4.56
CA TYR A 354 3.00 -13.72 -3.20
C TYR A 354 2.73 -14.81 -2.17
N VAL A 355 1.79 -15.69 -2.42
CA VAL A 355 1.47 -16.83 -1.53
C VAL A 355 2.69 -17.73 -1.34
N LYS A 356 3.40 -18.09 -2.40
CA LYS A 356 4.63 -18.91 -2.30
C LYS A 356 5.75 -18.19 -1.54
N THR A 357 5.83 -16.86 -1.68
CA THR A 357 6.82 -16.04 -0.97
C THR A 357 6.49 -15.98 0.52
N CYS A 358 5.22 -15.76 0.88
CA CYS A 358 4.78 -15.67 2.26
C CYS A 358 4.78 -17.03 2.97
N LYS A 359 4.35 -18.12 2.30
CA LYS A 359 4.26 -19.47 2.88
C LYS A 359 5.59 -20.01 3.45
N LYS A 360 6.72 -19.53 2.93
CA LYS A 360 8.06 -19.96 3.40
C LYS A 360 8.62 -19.11 4.53
N GLN A 361 7.87 -18.15 5.04
CA GLN A 361 8.26 -17.30 6.16
C GLN A 361 7.83 -17.92 7.50
N GLU A 362 8.35 -17.36 8.58
CA GLU A 362 7.79 -17.63 9.91
C GLU A 362 6.32 -17.16 9.97
N PRO A 363 5.45 -17.85 10.75
CA PRO A 363 4.01 -17.57 10.77
C PRO A 363 3.66 -16.08 11.00
N TYR A 364 4.36 -15.40 11.93
CA TYR A 364 4.16 -13.97 12.20
C TYR A 364 4.45 -13.10 10.96
N SER A 365 5.60 -13.34 10.35
CA SER A 365 6.02 -12.60 9.16
C SER A 365 5.13 -12.89 7.96
N SER A 366 4.62 -14.12 7.83
CA SER A 366 3.66 -14.49 6.79
C SER A 366 2.35 -13.71 6.93
N VAL A 367 1.80 -13.64 8.14
CA VAL A 367 0.57 -12.90 8.42
C VAL A 367 0.75 -11.41 8.12
N ALA A 368 1.87 -10.82 8.60
CA ALA A 368 2.17 -9.41 8.31
C ALA A 368 2.32 -9.15 6.81
N SER A 369 3.07 -9.99 6.11
CA SER A 369 3.29 -9.85 4.65
C SER A 369 1.99 -9.97 3.88
N LEU A 370 1.14 -10.95 4.19
CA LEU A 370 -0.16 -11.11 3.54
C LEU A 370 -1.09 -9.93 3.82
N TYR A 371 -1.12 -9.45 5.08
CA TYR A 371 -1.91 -8.28 5.43
C TYR A 371 -1.45 -7.03 4.67
N MET A 372 -0.13 -6.76 4.65
CA MET A 372 0.42 -5.60 3.95
C MET A 372 0.14 -5.64 2.45
N LEU A 373 0.29 -6.82 1.83
CA LEU A 373 -0.02 -7.01 0.41
C LEU A 373 -1.52 -6.81 0.15
N PHE A 374 -2.38 -7.33 1.01
CA PHE A 374 -3.83 -7.18 0.91
C PHE A 374 -4.25 -5.69 1.01
N ILE A 375 -3.76 -4.96 2.03
CA ILE A 375 -4.04 -3.53 2.18
C ILE A 375 -3.53 -2.74 0.97
N SER A 376 -2.33 -3.05 0.49
CA SER A 376 -1.77 -2.36 -0.67
C SER A 376 -2.54 -2.64 -1.95
N LEU A 377 -3.09 -3.85 -2.12
CA LEU A 377 -3.91 -4.19 -3.28
C LEU A 377 -5.30 -3.56 -3.24
N ILE A 378 -5.93 -3.48 -2.07
CA ILE A 378 -7.28 -2.89 -1.96
C ILE A 378 -7.23 -1.37 -2.05
N ALA A 379 -6.22 -0.76 -1.45
CA ALA A 379 -6.21 0.66 -1.17
C ALA A 379 -5.33 1.49 -2.12
N SER A 380 -4.54 0.87 -3.00
CA SER A 380 -3.63 1.57 -3.91
C SER A 380 -3.52 0.90 -5.29
N THR A 381 -2.82 1.57 -6.19
CA THR A 381 -2.49 1.01 -7.50
C THR A 381 -1.46 -0.12 -7.35
N TYR A 382 -1.63 -1.17 -8.12
CA TYR A 382 -0.85 -2.40 -8.01
C TYR A 382 0.67 -2.26 -8.31
N LEU A 383 1.11 -1.20 -8.96
CA LEU A 383 2.53 -0.87 -9.18
C LEU A 383 2.97 0.39 -8.43
N GLY A 384 2.24 0.81 -7.41
CA GLY A 384 2.54 2.00 -6.62
C GLY A 384 3.55 1.75 -5.49
N GLY A 385 4.03 2.83 -4.88
CA GLY A 385 5.08 2.79 -3.86
C GLY A 385 4.72 2.01 -2.60
N LEU A 386 3.45 2.03 -2.16
CA LEU A 386 3.00 1.24 -1.00
C LEU A 386 3.02 -0.27 -1.29
N MET A 387 2.67 -0.66 -2.52
CA MET A 387 2.78 -2.05 -2.95
C MET A 387 4.24 -2.49 -3.04
N LEU A 388 5.14 -1.60 -3.49
CA LEU A 388 6.57 -1.89 -3.53
C LEU A 388 7.14 -2.16 -2.14
N ILE A 389 6.80 -1.36 -1.12
CA ILE A 389 7.22 -1.60 0.27
C ILE A 389 6.73 -2.97 0.74
N SER A 390 5.45 -3.27 0.55
CA SER A 390 4.83 -4.53 0.98
C SER A 390 5.50 -5.74 0.31
N ALA A 391 5.73 -5.66 -0.99
CA ALA A 391 6.38 -6.70 -1.77
C ALA A 391 7.87 -6.86 -1.40
N ALA A 392 8.58 -5.75 -1.14
CA ALA A 392 9.98 -5.77 -0.71
C ALA A 392 10.13 -6.38 0.68
N ILE A 393 9.21 -6.10 1.62
CA ILE A 393 9.19 -6.75 2.94
C ILE A 393 8.94 -8.25 2.77
N ALA A 394 7.93 -8.65 2.03
CA ALA A 394 7.60 -10.06 1.82
C ALA A 394 8.79 -10.83 1.22
N LEU A 395 9.41 -10.30 0.17
CA LEU A 395 10.53 -10.95 -0.51
C LEU A 395 11.81 -10.93 0.32
N GLY A 396 12.12 -9.83 0.99
CA GLY A 396 13.30 -9.66 1.83
C GLY A 396 13.29 -10.59 3.05
N VAL A 397 12.15 -10.74 3.72
CA VAL A 397 11.96 -11.70 4.82
C VAL A 397 12.14 -13.12 4.31
N HIS A 398 11.54 -13.47 3.17
CA HIS A 398 11.71 -14.79 2.53
C HIS A 398 13.18 -15.12 2.26
N TRP A 399 13.97 -14.17 1.72
CA TRP A 399 15.37 -14.42 1.40
C TRP A 399 16.24 -14.60 2.64
N LYS A 400 15.97 -13.86 3.73
CA LYS A 400 16.68 -14.03 5.01
C LYS A 400 16.46 -15.42 5.61
N VAL A 401 15.24 -15.93 5.60
CA VAL A 401 14.92 -17.28 6.07
C VAL A 401 15.67 -18.33 5.25
N LYS A 402 15.66 -18.20 3.92
CA LYS A 402 16.37 -19.13 3.03
C LYS A 402 17.90 -19.13 3.24
N LYS A 403 18.49 -17.98 3.56
CA LYS A 403 19.93 -17.88 3.86
C LYS A 403 20.26 -18.58 5.18
N LYS A 404 19.43 -18.40 6.21
CA LYS A 404 19.62 -19.06 7.53
C LYS A 404 19.57 -20.58 7.38
N ASN A 405 18.60 -21.13 6.68
CA ASN A 405 18.46 -22.58 6.48
C ASN A 405 19.63 -23.21 5.69
N LYS A 406 20.30 -22.45 4.81
CA LYS A 406 21.48 -22.92 4.06
C LYS A 406 22.77 -22.91 4.91
N SER A 407 22.83 -22.17 5.98
CA SER A 407 24.01 -22.14 6.86
C SER A 407 24.03 -23.27 7.89
N TYR A 408 22.93 -24.04 7.99
CA TYR A 408 22.82 -25.20 8.89
C TYR A 408 22.93 -26.56 8.15
N ASN A 409 22.96 -26.53 6.81
CA ASN A 409 23.25 -27.69 5.96
C ASN A 409 24.65 -27.52 5.31
#